data_691fa689c99336fc4d0edf21b702964a
#
_entry.id   691fa689c99336fc4d0edf21b702964a
#
_cell.length_a   1.000
_cell.length_b   1.000
_cell.length_c   1.000
_cell.angle_alpha   90.00
_cell.angle_beta   90.00
_cell.angle_gamma   90.00
#
_symmetry.space_group_name_H-M   'P 1'
#
loop_
_entity.id
_entity.type
_entity.pdbx_description
1 polymer ?
#
loop_
_entity_poly.entity_id
_entity_poly.type
_entity_poly.pdbx_seq_one_letter_code
_entity_poly.pdbx_strand_id
1 'polypeptide(L)'
;MKEYWNQAAALRKRIKRKIHEIHILRQQAEEMNGNVTNDIPKTVSPSHNRMEAAVFKIMTLEQEIQETQAEYDALIADMKNRIRQVEDSDARDLLTKRYLEFKPWNTIAAEMFICKRQAYYIHKKALEALS
;
A
#
# COMPACT_ATOMS: atom_id res chain seq x y z
N MET A 1 5.84 -0.11 19.60
CA MET A 1 6.83 0.34 18.61
C MET A 1 6.79 -0.41 17.30
N LYS A 2 6.79 -1.74 17.33
CA LYS A 2 6.65 -2.52 16.09
C LYS A 2 5.39 -2.15 15.31
N GLU A 3 4.30 -1.90 16.03
CA GLU A 3 3.02 -1.53 15.41
C GLU A 3 3.13 -0.25 14.59
N TYR A 4 3.82 0.76 15.12
CA TYR A 4 4.05 2.00 14.39
C TYR A 4 4.79 1.74 13.08
N TRP A 5 5.88 0.98 13.15
CA TRP A 5 6.73 0.72 11.98
C TRP A 5 6.04 -0.14 10.94
N ASN A 6 5.08 -0.95 11.35
CA ASN A 6 4.32 -1.79 10.42
C ASN A 6 3.14 -1.09 9.77
N GLN A 7 2.78 0.10 10.23
CA GLN A 7 1.63 0.85 9.69
C GLN A 7 1.78 1.19 8.22
N ALA A 8 2.98 1.54 7.78
CA ALA A 8 3.21 1.90 6.38
C ALA A 8 2.93 0.73 5.45
N ALA A 9 3.39 -0.47 5.81
CA ALA A 9 3.13 -1.67 5.04
C ALA A 9 1.64 -1.98 4.98
N ALA A 10 0.93 -1.80 6.11
CA ALA A 10 -0.52 -2.03 6.17
C ALA A 10 -1.28 -1.05 5.27
N LEU A 11 -0.91 0.24 5.29
CA LEU A 11 -1.53 1.25 4.44
C LEU A 11 -1.26 0.96 2.96
N ARG A 12 -0.04 0.55 2.64
CA ARG A 12 0.33 0.20 1.28
C ARG A 12 -0.50 -0.98 0.75
N LYS A 13 -0.71 -2.00 1.58
CA LYS A 13 -1.57 -3.14 1.21
C LYS A 13 -3.01 -2.70 1.00
N ARG A 14 -3.51 -1.82 1.85
CA ARG A 14 -4.88 -1.30 1.73
C ARG A 14 -5.07 -0.57 0.40
N ILE A 15 -4.12 0.27 0.03
CA ILE A 15 -4.15 0.98 -1.25
C ILE A 15 -4.14 -0.02 -2.42
N LYS A 16 -3.27 -1.00 -2.37
CA LYS A 16 -3.18 -2.03 -3.44
C LYS A 16 -4.49 -2.81 -3.58
N ARG A 17 -5.14 -3.16 -2.48
CA ARG A 17 -6.43 -3.87 -2.53
C ARG A 17 -7.49 -3.02 -3.19
N LYS A 18 -7.54 -1.73 -2.86
CA LYS A 18 -8.52 -0.81 -3.43
C LYS A 18 -8.28 -0.60 -4.92
N ILE A 19 -7.04 -0.48 -5.32
CA ILE A 19 -6.67 -0.39 -6.75
C ILE A 19 -7.10 -1.64 -7.49
N HIS A 20 -6.85 -2.81 -6.91
CA HIS A 20 -7.27 -4.08 -7.50
C HIS A 20 -8.79 -4.17 -7.63
N GLU A 21 -9.51 -3.75 -6.60
CA GLU A 21 -10.97 -3.73 -6.61
C GLU A 21 -11.51 -2.82 -7.72
N ILE A 22 -10.90 -1.64 -7.91
CA ILE A 22 -11.25 -0.75 -9.01
C ILE A 22 -11.03 -1.44 -10.36
N HIS A 23 -9.91 -2.12 -10.49
CA HIS A 23 -9.59 -2.85 -11.73
C HIS A 23 -10.66 -3.90 -12.05
N ILE A 24 -11.08 -4.66 -11.05
CA ILE A 24 -12.12 -5.66 -11.22
C ILE A 24 -13.45 -5.00 -11.63
N LEU A 25 -13.81 -3.91 -10.97
CA LEU A 25 -15.04 -3.18 -11.29
C LEU A 25 -15.04 -2.62 -12.70
N ARG A 26 -13.90 -2.11 -13.15
CA ARG A 26 -13.76 -1.61 -14.52
C ARG A 26 -13.90 -2.72 -15.54
N GLN A 27 -13.31 -3.88 -15.27
CA GLN A 27 -13.46 -5.05 -16.16
C GLN A 27 -14.92 -5.48 -16.24
N GLN A 28 -15.62 -5.53 -15.11
CA GLN A 28 -17.04 -5.89 -15.10
C GLN A 28 -17.88 -4.88 -15.87
N ALA A 29 -17.58 -3.60 -15.74
CA ALA A 29 -18.27 -2.54 -16.48
C ALA A 29 -18.04 -2.68 -18.00
N GLU A 30 -16.81 -2.99 -18.40
CA GLU A 30 -16.49 -3.22 -19.80
C GLU A 30 -17.20 -4.45 -20.35
N GLU A 31 -17.27 -5.52 -19.59
CA GLU A 31 -18.00 -6.73 -19.98
C GLU A 31 -19.48 -6.44 -20.14
N MET A 32 -20.08 -5.68 -19.23
CA MET A 32 -21.48 -5.28 -19.36
C MET A 32 -21.71 -4.46 -20.61
N ASN A 33 -20.77 -3.58 -20.91
CA ASN A 33 -20.84 -2.71 -22.08
C ASN A 33 -20.67 -3.52 -23.37
N GLY A 34 -19.77 -4.51 -23.36
CA GLY A 34 -19.53 -5.39 -24.51
C GLY A 34 -20.67 -6.36 -24.75
N ASN A 35 -21.43 -6.69 -23.71
CA ASN A 35 -22.57 -7.61 -23.80
C ASN A 35 -23.86 -6.91 -24.19
N VAL A 36 -23.88 -5.61 -24.26
CA VAL A 36 -25.03 -4.86 -24.76
C VAL A 36 -25.02 -4.95 -26.27
N THR A 37 -25.41 -6.08 -26.78
CA THR A 37 -25.69 -6.20 -28.20
C THR A 37 -26.97 -5.44 -28.49
N ASN A 38 -27.09 -5.00 -29.71
CA ASN A 38 -27.98 -3.98 -30.19
C ASN A 38 -29.47 -4.32 -30.22
N ASP A 39 -29.84 -5.46 -29.71
CA ASP A 39 -31.18 -6.00 -29.92
C ASP A 39 -32.10 -5.83 -28.73
N ILE A 40 -31.67 -5.13 -27.72
CA ILE A 40 -32.44 -4.99 -26.49
C ILE A 40 -33.20 -3.67 -26.49
N PRO A 41 -34.53 -3.73 -26.27
CA PRO A 41 -35.33 -2.50 -26.16
C PRO A 41 -34.83 -1.64 -25.00
N LYS A 42 -34.81 -0.37 -25.24
CA LYS A 42 -34.16 0.59 -24.39
C LYS A 42 -34.99 1.12 -23.28
N THR A 43 -35.56 0.27 -22.53
CA THR A 43 -36.03 0.63 -21.20
C THR A 43 -34.82 0.48 -20.27
N VAL A 44 -34.84 1.19 -19.17
CA VAL A 44 -33.79 1.14 -18.16
C VAL A 44 -33.48 -0.31 -17.81
N SER A 45 -32.44 -0.84 -18.40
CA SER A 45 -32.06 -2.24 -18.19
C SER A 45 -31.35 -2.40 -16.86
N PRO A 46 -31.44 -3.56 -16.20
CA PRO A 46 -30.67 -3.83 -14.99
C PRO A 46 -29.17 -3.62 -15.17
N SER A 47 -28.64 -3.83 -16.40
CA SER A 47 -27.23 -3.62 -16.69
C SER A 47 -26.83 -2.15 -16.62
N HIS A 48 -27.73 -1.22 -16.99
CA HIS A 48 -27.47 0.21 -16.89
C HIS A 48 -27.35 0.62 -15.42
N ASN A 49 -28.24 0.16 -14.56
CA ASN A 49 -28.19 0.43 -13.11
C ASN A 49 -26.95 -0.16 -12.47
N ARG A 50 -26.51 -1.34 -12.91
CA ARG A 50 -25.29 -1.96 -12.43
C ARG A 50 -24.06 -1.15 -12.83
N MET A 51 -24.09 -0.60 -14.04
CA MET A 51 -22.99 0.22 -14.53
C MET A 51 -22.87 1.50 -13.74
N GLU A 52 -23.99 2.18 -13.46
CA GLU A 52 -23.99 3.38 -12.62
C GLU A 52 -23.49 3.08 -11.23
N ALA A 53 -23.94 1.97 -10.63
CA ALA A 53 -23.49 1.54 -9.31
C ALA A 53 -22.00 1.25 -9.31
N ALA A 54 -21.50 0.61 -10.36
CA ALA A 54 -20.07 0.31 -10.49
C ALA A 54 -19.24 1.59 -10.59
N VAL A 55 -19.70 2.54 -11.41
CA VAL A 55 -19.00 3.84 -11.56
C VAL A 55 -18.98 4.58 -10.23
N PHE A 56 -20.12 4.61 -9.53
CA PHE A 56 -20.19 5.28 -8.24
C PHE A 56 -19.22 4.65 -7.23
N LYS A 57 -19.17 3.32 -7.20
CA LYS A 57 -18.27 2.60 -6.31
C LYS A 57 -16.80 2.87 -6.64
N ILE A 58 -16.46 2.93 -7.94
CA ILE A 58 -15.11 3.28 -8.38
C ILE A 58 -14.72 4.66 -7.87
N MET A 59 -15.63 5.65 -8.01
CA MET A 59 -15.36 7.01 -7.55
C MET A 59 -15.14 7.06 -6.04
N THR A 60 -15.93 6.32 -5.29
CA THR A 60 -15.77 6.22 -3.83
C THR A 60 -14.41 5.61 -3.47
N LEU A 61 -14.02 4.54 -4.15
CA LEU A 61 -12.74 3.88 -3.92
C LEU A 61 -11.57 4.80 -4.28
N GLU A 62 -11.69 5.55 -5.37
CA GLU A 62 -10.65 6.51 -5.76
C GLU A 62 -10.45 7.58 -4.69
N GLN A 63 -11.55 8.07 -4.10
CA GLN A 63 -11.47 9.03 -3.01
C GLN A 63 -10.82 8.43 -1.78
N GLU A 64 -11.19 7.20 -1.42
CA GLU A 64 -10.58 6.48 -0.30
C GLU A 64 -9.08 6.26 -0.51
N ILE A 65 -8.68 5.97 -1.75
CA ILE A 65 -7.27 5.81 -2.10
C ILE A 65 -6.51 7.12 -1.87
N GLN A 66 -7.08 8.26 -2.30
CA GLN A 66 -6.45 9.55 -2.10
C GLN A 66 -6.28 9.86 -0.61
N GLU A 67 -7.28 9.58 0.20
CA GLU A 67 -7.22 9.78 1.65
C GLU A 67 -6.16 8.89 2.28
N THR A 68 -6.15 7.61 1.90
CA THR A 68 -5.17 6.65 2.43
C THR A 68 -3.75 7.00 1.96
N GLN A 69 -3.61 7.47 0.73
CA GLN A 69 -2.33 7.92 0.20
C GLN A 69 -1.77 9.10 1.00
N ALA A 70 -2.64 10.04 1.37
CA ALA A 70 -2.23 11.18 2.19
C ALA A 70 -1.74 10.73 3.57
N GLU A 71 -2.44 9.78 4.20
CA GLU A 71 -2.01 9.19 5.46
C GLU A 71 -0.66 8.49 5.30
N TYR A 72 -0.50 7.74 4.23
CA TYR A 72 0.75 7.04 3.93
C TYR A 72 1.90 8.02 3.76
N ASP A 73 1.71 9.07 2.98
CA ASP A 73 2.75 10.06 2.73
C ASP A 73 3.17 10.77 4.02
N ALA A 74 2.21 11.12 4.87
CA ALA A 74 2.50 11.74 6.16
C ALA A 74 3.28 10.79 7.07
N LEU A 75 2.89 9.52 7.10
CA LEU A 75 3.56 8.51 7.90
C LEU A 75 4.99 8.28 7.42
N ILE A 76 5.21 8.20 6.12
CA ILE A 76 6.55 8.03 5.54
C ILE A 76 7.45 9.22 5.90
N ALA A 77 6.91 10.44 5.83
CA ALA A 77 7.67 11.64 6.21
C ALA A 77 8.07 11.58 7.70
N ASP A 78 7.17 11.18 8.57
CA ASP A 78 7.46 11.04 9.99
C ASP A 78 8.50 9.95 10.25
N MET A 79 8.38 8.81 9.57
CA MET A 79 9.34 7.72 9.69
C MET A 79 10.74 8.14 9.24
N LYS A 80 10.84 8.89 8.14
CA LYS A 80 12.11 9.43 7.67
C LYS A 80 12.75 10.33 8.72
N ASN A 81 11.95 11.18 9.36
CA ASN A 81 12.46 12.06 10.40
C ASN A 81 12.98 11.27 11.60
N ARG A 82 12.27 10.24 12.02
CA ARG A 82 12.69 9.39 13.13
C ARG A 82 13.98 8.63 12.81
N ILE A 83 14.07 8.08 11.61
CA ILE A 83 15.27 7.37 11.16
C ILE A 83 16.47 8.30 11.13
N ARG A 84 16.27 9.54 10.69
CA ARG A 84 17.34 10.52 10.58
C ARG A 84 17.97 10.83 11.94
N GLN A 85 17.22 10.66 13.02
CA GLN A 85 17.68 10.92 14.38
C GLN A 85 18.48 9.75 14.96
N VAL A 86 18.49 8.60 14.33
CA VAL A 86 19.27 7.45 14.79
C VAL A 86 20.76 7.72 14.52
N GLU A 87 21.58 7.57 15.54
CA GLU A 87 23.01 7.90 15.44
C GLU A 87 23.81 6.87 14.63
N ASP A 88 23.49 5.59 14.79
CA ASP A 88 24.22 4.53 14.12
C ASP A 88 23.82 4.45 12.64
N SER A 89 24.82 4.58 11.76
CA SER A 89 24.59 4.57 10.31
C SER A 89 24.05 3.22 9.81
N ASP A 90 24.51 2.13 10.39
CA ASP A 90 24.02 0.79 10.01
C ASP A 90 22.55 0.62 10.40
N ALA A 91 22.16 1.14 11.57
CA ALA A 91 20.77 1.11 12.00
C ALA A 91 19.89 1.94 11.08
N ARG A 92 20.34 3.15 10.70
CA ARG A 92 19.60 3.99 9.75
C ARG A 92 19.40 3.28 8.42
N ASP A 93 20.47 2.66 7.90
CA ASP A 93 20.41 1.97 6.62
C ASP A 93 19.43 0.79 6.67
N LEU A 94 19.50 0.02 7.74
CA LEU A 94 18.60 -1.12 7.91
C LEU A 94 17.14 -0.69 8.01
N LEU A 95 16.86 0.34 8.81
CA LEU A 95 15.49 0.84 8.97
C LEU A 95 14.95 1.39 7.67
N THR A 96 15.78 2.09 6.90
CA THR A 96 15.40 2.59 5.58
C THR A 96 15.04 1.45 4.64
N LYS A 97 15.88 0.44 4.57
CA LYS A 97 15.66 -0.71 3.69
C LYS A 97 14.41 -1.48 4.08
N ARG A 98 14.18 -1.66 5.37
CA ARG A 98 13.05 -2.46 5.85
C ARG A 98 11.72 -1.71 5.77
N TYR A 99 11.68 -0.46 6.20
CA TYR A 99 10.42 0.26 6.40
C TYR A 99 10.08 1.28 5.33
N LEU A 100 11.08 1.80 4.63
CA LEU A 100 10.83 2.74 3.53
C LEU A 100 10.91 2.08 2.18
N GLU A 101 11.79 1.10 2.00
CA GLU A 101 11.96 0.37 0.74
C GLU A 101 11.27 -0.99 0.73
N PHE A 102 10.77 -1.44 1.89
CA PHE A 102 9.99 -2.68 2.04
C PHE A 102 10.75 -3.93 1.59
N LYS A 103 12.07 -3.96 1.81
CA LYS A 103 12.88 -5.09 1.42
C LYS A 103 12.75 -6.27 2.39
N PRO A 104 12.79 -7.51 1.89
CA PRO A 104 12.80 -8.68 2.77
C PRO A 104 14.14 -8.80 3.50
N TRP A 105 14.12 -9.49 4.61
CA TRP A 105 15.29 -9.63 5.47
C TRP A 105 16.49 -10.25 4.75
N ASN A 106 16.25 -11.22 3.86
CA ASN A 106 17.32 -11.83 3.05
C ASN A 106 18.06 -10.80 2.22
N THR A 107 17.30 -9.92 1.57
CA THR A 107 17.86 -8.86 0.72
C THR A 107 18.63 -7.85 1.55
N ILE A 108 18.09 -7.44 2.69
CA ILE A 108 18.71 -6.48 3.60
C ILE A 108 20.07 -7.02 4.07
N ALA A 109 20.09 -8.27 4.55
CA ALA A 109 21.32 -8.90 5.03
C ALA A 109 22.38 -8.97 3.93
N ALA A 110 21.96 -9.37 2.73
CA ALA A 110 22.89 -9.45 1.58
C ALA A 110 23.45 -8.09 1.22
N GLU A 111 22.62 -7.05 1.15
CA GLU A 111 23.07 -5.71 0.78
C GLU A 111 23.98 -5.08 1.83
N MET A 112 23.79 -5.42 3.09
CA MET A 112 24.60 -4.90 4.19
C MET A 112 25.81 -5.79 4.50
N PHE A 113 25.97 -6.90 3.79
CA PHE A 113 27.07 -7.85 3.98
C PHE A 113 27.12 -8.41 5.39
N ILE A 114 25.94 -8.74 5.95
CA ILE A 114 25.81 -9.33 7.28
C ILE A 114 24.89 -10.55 7.19
N CYS A 115 24.88 -11.37 8.25
CA CYS A 115 23.93 -12.47 8.33
C CYS A 115 22.59 -11.98 8.84
N LYS A 116 21.52 -12.75 8.61
CA LYS A 116 20.17 -12.42 9.08
C LYS A 116 20.11 -12.19 10.59
N ARG A 117 20.82 -12.99 11.33
CA ARG A 117 20.85 -12.91 12.78
C ARG A 117 21.36 -11.54 13.23
N GLN A 118 22.40 -11.06 12.59
CA GLN A 118 22.96 -9.74 12.89
C GLN A 118 21.99 -8.64 12.46
N ALA A 119 21.33 -8.82 11.33
CA ALA A 119 20.30 -7.86 10.88
C ALA A 119 19.19 -7.74 11.91
N TYR A 120 18.68 -8.85 12.44
CA TYR A 120 17.66 -8.83 13.47
C TYR A 120 18.15 -8.16 14.75
N TYR A 121 19.40 -8.37 15.11
CA TYR A 121 19.99 -7.73 16.27
C TYR A 121 20.04 -6.21 16.11
N ILE A 122 20.52 -5.74 14.97
CA ILE A 122 20.57 -4.31 14.67
C ILE A 122 19.19 -3.70 14.69
N HIS A 123 18.21 -4.41 14.11
CA HIS A 123 16.81 -3.99 14.08
C HIS A 123 16.25 -3.81 15.48
N LYS A 124 16.45 -4.80 16.33
CA LYS A 124 15.99 -4.75 17.70
C LYS A 124 16.58 -3.57 18.46
N LYS A 125 17.89 -3.38 18.33
CA LYS A 125 18.57 -2.25 18.98
C LYS A 125 18.09 -0.91 18.47
N ALA A 126 17.86 -0.80 17.16
CA ALA A 126 17.38 0.42 16.55
C ALA A 126 15.99 0.80 17.06
N LEU A 127 15.09 -0.18 17.14
CA LEU A 127 13.73 0.07 17.65
C LEU A 127 13.73 0.43 19.13
N GLU A 128 14.59 -0.19 19.92
CA GLU A 128 14.73 0.15 21.33
C GLU A 128 15.21 1.61 21.50
N ALA A 129 16.15 2.04 20.66
CA ALA A 129 16.67 3.41 20.71
C ALA A 129 15.61 4.44 20.32
N LEU A 130 14.64 4.05 19.52
CA LEU A 130 13.55 4.93 19.07
C LEU A 130 12.34 4.94 20.01
N SER A 131 12.34 4.08 20.99
CA SER A 131 11.24 4.03 21.96
C SER A 131 11.25 5.17 22.94
#